data_e3aa25c94db16881fe3d985e450fac6f
#
_entry.id   e3aa25c94db16881fe3d985e450fac6f
#
_cell.length_a   1.000
_cell.length_b   1.000
_cell.length_c   1.000
_cell.angle_alpha   90.00
_cell.angle_beta   90.00
_cell.angle_gamma   90.00
#
_symmetry.space_group_name_H-M   'P 1'
#
loop_
_entity.id
_entity.type
_entity.pdbx_description
1 polymer ?
#
loop_
_entity_poly.entity_id
_entity_poly.type
_entity_poly.pdbx_seq_one_letter_code
_entity_poly.pdbx_strand_id
1 'polypeptide(L)'
;MSKHDPITGRYVYLNVEDIEYRVFYEEAGSGIPLILGHTAGSDGRQYRHLLCDSEITQYFRVIAFDLPFHGKSLPPYSYRWWEEEYKMTKSKMMAFPNILSDELELDRPIYMGCSMGGHLAVDLASNYPDRYDATISVEGALRSAEEYVEVGM
;
A
#
# COMPACT_ATOMS: atom_id res chain seq x y z
N MET A 1 -30.31 15.96 -9.48
CA MET A 1 -29.18 15.08 -9.86
C MET A 1 -28.55 14.55 -8.60
N SER A 2 -28.36 13.22 -8.50
CA SER A 2 -27.59 12.65 -7.38
C SER A 2 -26.13 13.08 -7.49
N LYS A 3 -25.54 13.54 -6.39
CA LYS A 3 -24.13 13.91 -6.33
C LYS A 3 -23.35 12.70 -5.82
N HIS A 4 -22.44 12.16 -6.63
CA HIS A 4 -21.54 11.09 -6.24
C HIS A 4 -20.19 11.68 -5.81
N ASP A 5 -19.57 11.02 -4.83
CA ASP A 5 -18.19 11.32 -4.43
C ASP A 5 -17.23 10.85 -5.55
N PRO A 6 -16.16 11.58 -5.86
CA PRO A 6 -15.19 11.18 -6.88
C PRO A 6 -14.29 10.00 -6.46
N ILE A 7 -14.26 9.65 -5.16
CA ILE A 7 -13.48 8.53 -4.66
C ILE A 7 -14.11 7.20 -5.12
N THR A 8 -13.29 6.33 -5.69
CA THR A 8 -13.72 5.00 -6.15
C THR A 8 -12.98 3.92 -5.39
N GLY A 9 -13.72 3.02 -4.74
CA GLY A 9 -13.17 1.83 -4.08
C GLY A 9 -13.27 0.59 -4.98
N ARG A 10 -12.20 -0.20 -5.04
CA ARG A 10 -12.11 -1.40 -5.87
C ARG A 10 -11.32 -2.51 -5.17
N TYR A 11 -11.46 -3.72 -5.71
CA TYR A 11 -10.61 -4.85 -5.36
C TYR A 11 -9.74 -5.24 -6.54
N VAL A 12 -8.50 -5.59 -6.25
CA VAL A 12 -7.53 -6.15 -7.19
C VAL A 12 -6.99 -7.46 -6.63
N TYR A 13 -6.66 -8.41 -7.51
CA TYR A 13 -6.05 -9.67 -7.12
C TYR A 13 -4.55 -9.60 -7.36
N LEU A 14 -3.76 -9.73 -6.29
CA LEU A 14 -2.30 -9.67 -6.32
C LEU A 14 -1.75 -11.06 -5.98
N ASN A 15 -0.90 -11.60 -6.86
CA ASN A 15 -0.20 -12.86 -6.59
C ASN A 15 1.17 -12.54 -5.94
N VAL A 16 1.31 -12.87 -4.67
CA VAL A 16 2.53 -12.64 -3.89
C VAL A 16 3.00 -13.97 -3.31
N GLU A 17 4.21 -14.42 -3.71
CA GLU A 17 4.78 -15.69 -3.27
C GLU A 17 3.83 -16.88 -3.52
N ASP A 18 3.28 -16.96 -4.75
CA ASP A 18 2.33 -18.00 -5.19
C ASP A 18 1.00 -18.03 -4.41
N ILE A 19 0.70 -16.98 -3.63
CA ILE A 19 -0.55 -16.80 -2.91
C ILE A 19 -1.32 -15.64 -3.52
N GLU A 20 -2.57 -15.88 -3.93
CA GLU A 20 -3.47 -14.84 -4.41
C GLU A 20 -4.13 -14.11 -3.25
N TYR A 21 -3.98 -12.79 -3.22
CA TYR A 21 -4.58 -11.88 -2.25
C TYR A 21 -5.60 -10.98 -2.93
N ARG A 22 -6.78 -10.87 -2.35
CA ARG A 22 -7.80 -9.91 -2.76
C ARG A 22 -7.61 -8.62 -1.98
N VAL A 23 -6.94 -7.66 -2.58
CA VAL A 23 -6.55 -6.38 -1.98
C VAL A 23 -7.56 -5.29 -2.33
N PHE A 24 -8.00 -4.55 -1.34
CA PHE A 24 -8.85 -3.37 -1.51
C PHE A 24 -8.00 -2.12 -1.65
N TYR A 25 -8.42 -1.22 -2.52
CA TYR A 25 -7.86 0.13 -2.61
C TYR A 25 -8.96 1.15 -2.93
N GLU A 26 -8.74 2.37 -2.52
CA GLU A 26 -9.51 3.55 -2.92
C GLU A 26 -8.63 4.47 -3.74
N GLU A 27 -9.20 5.08 -4.78
CA GLU A 27 -8.50 6.02 -5.63
C GLU A 27 -9.32 7.27 -5.90
N ALA A 28 -8.62 8.39 -6.09
CA ALA A 28 -9.20 9.67 -6.51
C ALA A 28 -8.18 10.49 -7.30
N GLY A 29 -8.70 11.36 -8.16
CA GLY A 29 -7.87 12.26 -8.96
C GLY A 29 -7.28 11.62 -10.21
N SER A 30 -6.37 12.36 -10.86
CA SER A 30 -5.68 11.96 -12.08
C SER A 30 -4.31 12.64 -12.14
N GLY A 31 -3.37 12.08 -12.89
CA GLY A 31 -2.02 12.62 -13.04
C GLY A 31 -0.97 11.71 -12.45
N ILE A 32 0.00 12.25 -11.70
CA ILE A 32 1.12 11.49 -11.14
C ILE A 32 0.60 10.44 -10.15
N PRO A 33 0.90 9.14 -10.34
CA PRO A 33 0.45 8.11 -9.41
C PRO A 33 1.10 8.27 -8.03
N LEU A 34 0.27 8.29 -6.97
CA LEU A 34 0.71 8.39 -5.58
C LEU A 34 0.12 7.22 -4.78
N ILE A 35 0.95 6.22 -4.49
CA ILE A 35 0.57 5.06 -3.68
C ILE A 35 0.78 5.38 -2.21
N LEU A 36 -0.22 5.09 -1.38
CA LEU A 36 -0.22 5.39 0.05
C LEU A 36 -0.25 4.10 0.87
N GLY A 37 0.80 3.89 1.68
CA GLY A 37 0.94 2.77 2.61
C GLY A 37 0.61 3.15 4.05
N HIS A 38 -0.37 2.48 4.65
CA HIS A 38 -0.85 2.78 6.00
C HIS A 38 0.09 2.32 7.12
N THR A 39 -0.13 2.81 8.35
CA THR A 39 0.57 2.38 9.55
C THR A 39 0.07 1.00 10.04
N ALA A 40 0.83 0.34 10.91
CA ALA A 40 0.41 -0.91 11.56
C ALA A 40 -0.93 -0.74 12.29
N GLY A 41 -1.80 -1.75 12.20
CA GLY A 41 -3.12 -1.73 12.84
C GLY A 41 -4.12 -0.72 12.28
N SER A 42 -3.82 -0.12 11.12
CA SER A 42 -4.69 0.82 10.40
C SER A 42 -5.03 0.27 9.01
N ASP A 43 -5.58 1.11 8.15
CA ASP A 43 -5.93 0.82 6.77
C ASP A 43 -5.94 2.11 5.92
N GLY A 44 -6.31 2.01 4.63
CA GLY A 44 -6.31 3.12 3.67
C GLY A 44 -7.13 4.33 4.12
N ARG A 45 -8.11 4.18 5.04
CA ARG A 45 -8.88 5.29 5.62
C ARG A 45 -8.02 6.33 6.34
N GLN A 46 -6.79 5.98 6.69
CA GLN A 46 -5.80 6.94 7.21
C GLN A 46 -5.62 8.13 6.27
N TYR A 47 -5.74 7.90 4.97
CA TYR A 47 -5.47 8.88 3.91
C TYR A 47 -6.73 9.50 3.29
N ARG A 48 -7.91 9.31 3.91
CA ARG A 48 -9.18 9.83 3.36
C ARG A 48 -9.16 11.33 3.07
N HIS A 49 -8.42 12.13 3.86
CA HIS A 49 -8.30 13.56 3.63
C HIS A 49 -7.52 13.89 2.35
N LEU A 50 -6.47 13.12 2.03
CA LEU A 50 -5.75 13.30 0.76
C LEU A 50 -6.61 12.89 -0.45
N LEU A 51 -7.41 11.83 -0.32
CA LEU A 51 -8.34 11.39 -1.36
C LEU A 51 -9.46 12.42 -1.62
N CYS A 52 -9.87 13.19 -0.61
CA CYS A 52 -10.90 14.21 -0.72
C CYS A 52 -10.35 15.61 -1.09
N ASP A 53 -9.04 15.81 -1.04
CA ASP A 53 -8.43 17.11 -1.24
C ASP A 53 -8.28 17.42 -2.74
N SER A 54 -9.03 18.41 -3.22
CA SER A 54 -8.98 18.82 -4.62
C SER A 54 -7.65 19.46 -5.03
N GLU A 55 -6.89 20.05 -4.08
CA GLU A 55 -5.57 20.60 -4.35
C GLU A 55 -4.54 19.51 -4.60
N ILE A 56 -4.74 18.33 -4.02
CA ILE A 56 -3.91 17.14 -4.24
C ILE A 56 -4.39 16.38 -5.48
N THR A 57 -5.68 16.06 -5.54
CA THR A 57 -6.24 15.18 -6.58
C THR A 57 -6.29 15.80 -7.97
N GLN A 58 -6.08 17.11 -8.10
CA GLN A 58 -5.90 17.75 -9.41
C GLN A 58 -4.55 17.41 -10.08
N TYR A 59 -3.53 17.03 -9.29
CA TYR A 59 -2.18 16.73 -9.80
C TYR A 59 -1.81 15.26 -9.66
N PHE A 60 -2.44 14.56 -8.70
CA PHE A 60 -2.10 13.18 -8.37
C PHE A 60 -3.30 12.25 -8.56
N ARG A 61 -3.03 11.05 -9.10
CA ARG A 61 -3.89 9.89 -8.93
C ARG A 61 -3.52 9.25 -7.60
N VAL A 62 -4.26 9.61 -6.55
CA VAL A 62 -4.03 9.13 -5.19
C VAL A 62 -4.62 7.74 -5.03
N ILE A 63 -3.83 6.78 -4.56
CA ILE A 63 -4.21 5.36 -4.41
C ILE A 63 -3.87 4.92 -2.99
N ALA A 64 -4.88 4.75 -2.14
CA ALA A 64 -4.72 4.23 -0.79
C ALA A 64 -5.17 2.77 -0.75
N PHE A 65 -4.27 1.83 -0.46
CA PHE A 65 -4.57 0.41 -0.42
C PHE A 65 -4.49 -0.15 1.00
N ASP A 66 -5.26 -1.19 1.24
CA ASP A 66 -5.22 -1.96 2.47
C ASP A 66 -4.30 -3.16 2.29
N LEU A 67 -3.28 -3.30 3.13
CA LEU A 67 -2.48 -4.52 3.18
C LEU A 67 -3.37 -5.73 3.50
N PRO A 68 -3.01 -6.96 3.12
CA PRO A 68 -3.74 -8.15 3.54
C PRO A 68 -3.99 -8.19 5.04
N PHE A 69 -5.16 -8.69 5.44
CA PHE A 69 -5.66 -8.75 6.82
C PHE A 69 -6.00 -7.39 7.45
N HIS A 70 -5.91 -6.30 6.69
CA HIS A 70 -6.27 -4.96 7.15
C HIS A 70 -7.48 -4.41 6.39
N GLY A 71 -8.25 -3.54 7.03
CA GLY A 71 -9.36 -2.84 6.43
C GLY A 71 -10.34 -3.73 5.72
N LYS A 72 -10.48 -3.56 4.40
CA LYS A 72 -11.35 -4.34 3.52
C LYS A 72 -10.59 -5.44 2.75
N SER A 73 -9.26 -5.51 2.85
CA SER A 73 -8.47 -6.58 2.27
C SER A 73 -8.65 -7.86 3.05
N LEU A 74 -9.02 -8.93 2.33
CA LEU A 74 -9.31 -10.21 2.96
C LEU A 74 -8.04 -11.04 3.14
N PRO A 75 -8.04 -11.95 4.14
CA PRO A 75 -7.08 -13.04 4.17
C PRO A 75 -7.18 -13.89 2.90
N PRO A 76 -6.09 -14.54 2.47
CA PRO A 76 -6.13 -15.44 1.33
C PRO A 76 -7.00 -16.66 1.60
N TYR A 77 -7.77 -17.08 0.58
CA TYR A 77 -8.64 -18.25 0.69
C TYR A 77 -7.90 -19.58 0.51
N SER A 78 -6.67 -19.52 0.00
CA SER A 78 -5.91 -20.69 -0.41
C SER A 78 -5.32 -21.51 0.73
N TYR A 79 -5.27 -20.95 1.95
CA TYR A 79 -4.76 -21.65 3.13
C TYR A 79 -5.50 -21.26 4.41
N ARG A 80 -5.28 -22.07 5.48
CA ARG A 80 -5.91 -21.85 6.79
C ARG A 80 -5.12 -20.83 7.60
N TRP A 81 -5.18 -19.56 7.19
CA TRP A 81 -4.44 -18.46 7.79
C TRP A 81 -4.63 -18.32 9.32
N TRP A 82 -5.75 -18.82 9.86
CA TRP A 82 -6.03 -18.80 11.32
C TRP A 82 -5.27 -19.88 12.11
N GLU A 83 -4.60 -20.82 11.45
CA GLU A 83 -3.76 -21.86 12.06
C GLU A 83 -2.30 -21.43 12.11
N GLU A 84 -1.94 -20.29 11.52
CA GLU A 84 -0.58 -19.79 11.43
C GLU A 84 -0.45 -18.42 12.08
N GLU A 85 0.76 -18.10 12.56
CA GLU A 85 1.08 -16.78 13.05
C GLU A 85 1.13 -15.79 11.88
N TYR A 86 0.48 -14.63 12.02
CA TYR A 86 0.58 -13.57 11.03
C TYR A 86 2.00 -13.02 10.96
N LYS A 87 2.69 -13.25 9.85
CA LYS A 87 4.05 -12.78 9.60
C LYS A 87 4.15 -12.13 8.23
N MET A 88 4.65 -10.90 8.22
CA MET A 88 4.95 -10.18 6.99
C MET A 88 6.45 -9.94 6.92
N THR A 89 7.13 -10.73 6.08
CA THR A 89 8.56 -10.50 5.80
C THR A 89 8.75 -9.19 5.04
N LYS A 90 9.93 -8.61 5.14
CA LYS A 90 10.32 -7.43 4.35
C LYS A 90 10.05 -7.61 2.85
N SER A 91 10.48 -8.76 2.29
CA SER A 91 10.27 -9.09 0.87
C SER A 91 8.78 -9.06 0.50
N LYS A 92 7.95 -9.71 1.32
CA LYS A 92 6.52 -9.79 1.11
C LYS A 92 5.84 -8.42 1.20
N MET A 93 6.24 -7.59 2.17
CA MET A 93 5.72 -6.23 2.29
C MET A 93 6.04 -5.38 1.06
N MET A 94 7.27 -5.45 0.54
CA MET A 94 7.65 -4.73 -0.67
C MET A 94 6.94 -5.24 -1.94
N ALA A 95 6.58 -6.52 -1.97
CA ALA A 95 5.90 -7.10 -3.13
C ALA A 95 4.52 -6.47 -3.38
N PHE A 96 3.75 -6.14 -2.32
CA PHE A 96 2.40 -5.59 -2.48
C PHE A 96 2.36 -4.28 -3.28
N PRO A 97 3.07 -3.20 -2.91
CA PRO A 97 3.04 -1.98 -3.71
C PRO A 97 3.68 -2.15 -5.09
N ASN A 98 4.66 -3.05 -5.25
CA ASN A 98 5.27 -3.34 -6.54
C ASN A 98 4.27 -4.00 -7.49
N ILE A 99 3.62 -5.07 -7.06
CA ILE A 99 2.65 -5.81 -7.89
C ILE A 99 1.39 -4.96 -8.10
N LEU A 100 0.94 -4.22 -7.09
CA LEU A 100 -0.16 -3.25 -7.24
C LEU A 100 0.14 -2.23 -8.34
N SER A 101 1.37 -1.72 -8.37
CA SER A 101 1.83 -0.78 -9.40
C SER A 101 1.77 -1.42 -10.80
N ASP A 102 2.16 -2.69 -10.94
CA ASP A 102 2.11 -3.42 -12.19
C ASP A 102 0.65 -3.67 -12.64
N GLU A 103 -0.21 -4.14 -11.74
CA GLU A 103 -1.61 -4.43 -12.03
C GLU A 103 -2.43 -3.17 -12.37
N LEU A 104 -2.06 -2.02 -11.84
CA LEU A 104 -2.69 -0.74 -12.14
C LEU A 104 -1.99 0.02 -13.29
N GLU A 105 -0.99 -0.60 -13.92
CA GLU A 105 -0.19 -0.04 -15.03
C GLU A 105 0.38 1.36 -14.68
N LEU A 106 0.93 1.50 -13.46
CA LEU A 106 1.48 2.76 -13.00
C LEU A 106 2.94 2.92 -13.48
N ASP A 107 3.20 4.00 -14.19
CA ASP A 107 4.56 4.35 -14.58
C ASP A 107 5.25 5.14 -13.47
N ARG A 108 6.29 4.56 -12.88
CA ARG A 108 7.15 5.13 -11.85
C ARG A 108 6.38 5.93 -10.77
N PRO A 109 5.47 5.29 -10.01
CA PRO A 109 4.67 6.01 -9.03
C PRO A 109 5.52 6.63 -7.92
N ILE A 110 4.97 7.63 -7.24
CA ILE A 110 5.45 8.06 -5.93
C ILE A 110 4.86 7.11 -4.89
N TYR A 111 5.67 6.65 -3.94
CA TYR A 111 5.19 5.93 -2.77
C TYR A 111 5.33 6.79 -1.52
N MET A 112 4.26 6.93 -0.74
CA MET A 112 4.29 7.59 0.57
C MET A 112 3.71 6.66 1.62
N GLY A 113 4.34 6.59 2.78
CA GLY A 113 3.85 5.79 3.89
C GLY A 113 4.16 6.39 5.25
N CYS A 114 3.35 6.01 6.24
CA CYS A 114 3.52 6.44 7.63
C CYS A 114 3.88 5.25 8.53
N SER A 115 4.80 5.44 9.49
CA SER A 115 5.25 4.42 10.44
C SER A 115 5.68 3.14 9.71
N MET A 116 4.95 2.03 9.82
CA MET A 116 5.19 0.80 9.07
C MET A 116 5.26 1.07 7.54
N GLY A 117 4.32 1.83 7.00
CA GLY A 117 4.36 2.28 5.61
C GLY A 117 5.55 3.19 5.31
N GLY A 118 6.00 3.98 6.30
CA GLY A 118 7.20 4.82 6.21
C GLY A 118 8.50 4.01 6.19
N HIS A 119 8.59 2.93 6.98
CA HIS A 119 9.70 1.97 6.88
C HIS A 119 9.74 1.32 5.49
N LEU A 120 8.56 0.94 4.98
CA LEU A 120 8.43 0.37 3.64
C LEU A 120 8.88 1.34 2.55
N ALA A 121 8.62 2.65 2.69
CA ALA A 121 9.11 3.68 1.76
C ALA A 121 10.64 3.67 1.63
N VAL A 122 11.35 3.54 2.77
CA VAL A 122 12.82 3.45 2.80
C VAL A 122 13.31 2.17 2.16
N ASP A 123 12.63 1.05 2.43
CA ASP A 123 12.99 -0.24 1.85
C ASP A 123 12.79 -0.26 0.33
N LEU A 124 11.70 0.32 -0.16
CA LEU A 124 11.43 0.45 -1.59
C LEU A 124 12.49 1.30 -2.29
N ALA A 125 12.86 2.45 -1.71
CA ALA A 125 13.94 3.30 -2.24
C ALA A 125 15.27 2.55 -2.35
N SER A 126 15.59 1.74 -1.34
CA SER A 126 16.87 1.03 -1.26
C SER A 126 16.96 -0.19 -2.19
N ASN A 127 15.84 -0.90 -2.39
CA ASN A 127 15.82 -2.17 -3.13
C ASN A 127 15.31 -2.01 -4.57
N TYR A 128 14.55 -0.95 -4.87
CA TYR A 128 13.94 -0.69 -6.17
C TYR A 128 14.12 0.79 -6.61
N PRO A 129 15.38 1.31 -6.67
CA PRO A 129 15.65 2.74 -6.89
C PRO A 129 15.10 3.29 -8.21
N ASP A 130 14.98 2.44 -9.23
CA ASP A 130 14.50 2.86 -10.56
C ASP A 130 12.99 2.68 -10.75
N ARG A 131 12.30 2.09 -9.78
CA ARG A 131 10.87 1.75 -9.90
C ARG A 131 9.95 2.89 -9.48
N TYR A 132 10.41 3.76 -8.62
CA TYR A 132 9.66 4.88 -8.06
C TYR A 132 10.31 6.20 -8.42
N ASP A 133 9.52 7.21 -8.80
CA ASP A 133 10.04 8.56 -8.99
C ASP A 133 10.47 9.21 -7.67
N ALA A 134 9.75 8.90 -6.60
CA ALA A 134 10.11 9.30 -5.25
C ALA A 134 9.49 8.36 -4.21
N THR A 135 10.10 8.31 -3.03
CA THR A 135 9.50 7.70 -1.85
C THR A 135 9.48 8.71 -0.71
N ILE A 136 8.37 8.76 0.03
CA ILE A 136 8.16 9.68 1.14
C ILE A 136 7.93 8.86 2.40
N SER A 137 8.88 8.93 3.33
CA SER A 137 8.79 8.25 4.62
C SER A 137 8.33 9.23 5.70
N VAL A 138 7.13 9.01 6.23
CA VAL A 138 6.58 9.76 7.36
C VAL A 138 6.74 8.90 8.60
N GLU A 139 7.54 9.36 9.58
CA GLU A 139 7.86 8.64 10.82
C GLU A 139 8.37 7.20 10.58
N GLY A 140 8.99 6.96 9.44
CA GLY A 140 9.74 5.75 9.18
C GLY A 140 11.15 5.84 9.76
N ALA A 141 11.71 4.72 10.19
CA ALA A 141 13.09 4.62 10.63
C ALA A 141 13.89 3.69 9.70
N LEU A 142 15.17 3.98 9.54
CA LEU A 142 16.11 3.03 8.99
C LEU A 142 16.30 1.90 10.01
N ARG A 143 16.04 0.67 9.60
CA ARG A 143 16.30 -0.53 10.40
C ARG A 143 17.38 -1.35 9.72
N SER A 144 18.27 -1.95 10.50
CA SER A 144 19.17 -2.97 9.99
C SER A 144 18.35 -4.20 9.56
N ALA A 145 18.90 -5.01 8.65
CA ALA A 145 18.24 -6.26 8.22
C ALA A 145 17.96 -7.22 9.38
N GLU A 146 18.71 -7.10 10.48
CA GLU A 146 18.57 -7.91 11.70
C GLU A 146 17.44 -7.43 12.64
N GLU A 147 16.98 -6.18 12.47
CA GLU A 147 15.94 -5.55 13.30
C GLU A 147 14.52 -5.66 12.69
N TYR A 148 14.37 -6.32 11.57
CA TYR A 148 13.06 -6.75 11.08
C TYR A 148 12.54 -7.87 11.99
N VAL A 149 12.37 -7.52 13.26
CA VAL A 149 11.61 -8.34 14.18
C VAL A 149 10.18 -8.37 13.65
N GLU A 150 9.73 -9.56 13.38
CA GLU A 150 8.36 -9.97 13.22
C GLU A 150 7.44 -9.04 14.00
N VAL A 151 6.78 -8.11 13.30
CA VAL A 151 5.70 -7.34 13.91
C VAL A 151 4.52 -8.29 13.96
N GLY A 152 4.57 -9.19 14.94
CA GLY A 152 3.38 -9.88 15.40
C GLY A 152 2.44 -8.81 15.96
N MET A 153 1.28 -8.67 15.38
CA MET A 153 0.15 -7.95 15.98
C MET A 153 -0.73 -8.95 16.71
#